data_1208a101841e734f7d9a3b0459ece911
#
_entry.id   1208a101841e734f7d9a3b0459ece911
#
_cell.length_a   1.000
_cell.length_b   1.000
_cell.length_c   1.000
_cell.angle_alpha   90.00
_cell.angle_beta   90.00
_cell.angle_gamma   90.00
#
_symmetry.space_group_name_H-M   'P 1'
#
loop_
_entity.id
_entity.type
_entity.pdbx_description
1 polymer ?
#
loop_
_entity_poly.entity_id
_entity_poly.type
_entity_poly.pdbx_seq_one_letter_code
_entity_poly.pdbx_strand_id
1 'polypeptide(L)'
;SGNAAIVGNVGPLLQPLNRQQFLDDSAPQPKRLFSHNDQQSTWMSSQPEGAQFGWGGRFADAALASGANSGSQEFSTITSLGNELFLTGANDLPYQVGLNGAPEIDALNFFAGDDGAGTQTEVYQKLRDHFEAMDYNSTNLIDRDVANAMRTALSTHEAFNEAFESIQPFSTTFPGNFLGQQLQAVANTIAIRDALLVNRQVFFVAIGGF
;
A
#
# COMPACT_ATOMS: atom_id res chain seq x y z
N SER A 1 5.81 26.51 -0.04
CA SER A 1 4.44 26.28 0.46
C SER A 1 4.40 25.95 1.97
N GLY A 2 5.50 25.55 2.60
CA GLY A 2 5.55 25.19 4.03
C GLY A 2 4.92 23.83 4.40
N ASN A 3 4.38 23.09 3.43
CA ASN A 3 3.68 21.83 3.65
C ASN A 3 4.50 20.59 3.28
N ALA A 4 5.77 20.77 2.91
CA ALA A 4 6.69 19.69 2.57
C ALA A 4 8.08 19.99 3.13
N ALA A 5 8.77 18.94 3.53
CA ALA A 5 10.16 19.00 3.99
C ALA A 5 10.96 17.85 3.36
N ILE A 6 12.21 18.13 3.02
CA ILE A 6 13.17 17.12 2.59
C ILE A 6 14.15 16.91 3.75
N VAL A 7 14.28 15.67 4.19
CA VAL A 7 15.23 15.28 5.22
C VAL A 7 16.37 14.54 4.54
N GLY A 8 17.56 15.13 4.57
CA GLY A 8 18.78 14.54 4.01
C GLY A 8 19.69 13.96 5.09
N ASN A 9 20.70 13.20 4.69
CA ASN A 9 21.69 12.56 5.59
C ASN A 9 21.07 11.67 6.68
N VAL A 10 19.98 11.00 6.35
CA VAL A 10 19.34 10.02 7.24
C VAL A 10 19.85 8.63 6.89
N GLY A 11 20.24 7.88 7.88
CA GLY A 11 20.69 6.50 7.73
C GLY A 11 20.43 5.67 8.98
N PRO A 12 20.54 4.35 8.90
CA PRO A 12 20.22 3.43 10.00
C PRO A 12 21.34 3.36 11.04
N LEU A 13 21.92 4.47 11.45
CA LEU A 13 22.91 4.51 12.52
C LEU A 13 22.26 4.39 13.90
N LEU A 14 22.89 3.63 14.80
CA LEU A 14 22.44 3.49 16.20
C LEU A 14 22.80 4.73 17.03
N GLN A 15 23.84 5.43 16.64
CA GLN A 15 24.30 6.70 17.18
C GLN A 15 25.17 7.43 16.16
N PRO A 16 25.41 8.75 16.32
CA PRO A 16 26.37 9.46 15.48
C PRO A 16 27.74 8.81 15.55
N LEU A 17 28.37 8.55 14.40
CA LEU A 17 29.68 7.94 14.27
C LEU A 17 30.64 8.89 13.56
N ASN A 18 31.90 8.98 14.04
CA ASN A 18 32.98 9.54 13.27
C ASN A 18 33.79 8.41 12.58
N ARG A 19 34.67 8.80 11.65
CA ARG A 19 35.46 7.86 10.88
C ARG A 19 36.34 6.95 11.75
N GLN A 20 36.92 7.49 12.82
CA GLN A 20 37.80 6.70 13.71
C GLN A 20 36.99 5.65 14.46
N GLN A 21 35.86 6.02 15.04
CA GLN A 21 34.97 5.11 15.74
C GLN A 21 34.47 3.97 14.84
N PHE A 22 34.27 4.27 13.56
CA PHE A 22 33.92 3.25 12.58
C PHE A 22 35.06 2.29 12.31
N LEU A 23 36.31 2.80 12.14
CA LEU A 23 37.45 2.00 11.77
C LEU A 23 37.97 1.11 12.91
N ASP A 24 37.89 1.54 14.14
CA ASP A 24 38.37 0.82 15.33
C ASP A 24 37.28 0.08 16.10
N ASP A 25 36.02 0.08 15.53
CA ASP A 25 34.84 -0.57 16.10
C ASP A 25 34.57 -0.17 17.57
N SER A 26 34.95 1.07 17.94
CA SER A 26 34.81 1.59 19.29
C SER A 26 33.41 2.10 19.62
N ALA A 27 32.50 2.10 18.66
CA ALA A 27 31.10 2.49 18.85
C ALA A 27 30.16 1.48 18.15
N PRO A 28 28.95 1.27 18.71
CA PRO A 28 28.00 0.31 18.13
C PRO A 28 27.60 0.70 16.71
N GLN A 29 27.70 -0.25 15.81
CA GLN A 29 27.35 -0.12 14.40
C GLN A 29 26.08 -0.92 14.08
N PRO A 30 25.31 -0.52 13.04
CA PRO A 30 24.21 -1.33 12.55
C PRO A 30 24.70 -2.72 12.13
N LYS A 31 23.95 -3.75 12.42
CA LYS A 31 24.26 -5.10 11.97
C LYS A 31 24.28 -5.14 10.44
N ARG A 32 25.30 -5.82 9.88
CA ARG A 32 25.44 -6.04 8.44
C ARG A 32 25.39 -4.75 7.61
N LEU A 33 26.11 -3.73 8.05
CA LEU A 33 26.08 -2.35 7.51
C LEU A 33 26.26 -2.25 5.97
N PHE A 34 26.89 -3.23 5.34
CA PHE A 34 27.12 -3.25 3.88
C PHE A 34 26.25 -4.26 3.12
N SER A 35 25.29 -4.88 3.79
CA SER A 35 24.28 -5.73 3.14
C SER A 35 23.10 -4.86 2.69
N HIS A 36 22.81 -4.83 1.39
CA HIS A 36 21.68 -4.06 0.85
C HIS A 36 20.35 -4.46 1.49
N ASN A 37 20.07 -5.76 1.57
CA ASN A 37 18.81 -6.26 2.12
C ASN A 37 18.65 -5.90 3.60
N ASP A 38 19.72 -6.05 4.39
CA ASP A 38 19.68 -5.70 5.81
C ASP A 38 19.51 -4.19 6.02
N GLN A 39 20.16 -3.37 5.19
CA GLN A 39 20.01 -1.91 5.29
C GLN A 39 18.62 -1.46 4.88
N GLN A 40 18.04 -2.02 3.82
CA GLN A 40 16.67 -1.77 3.42
C GLN A 40 15.69 -2.19 4.52
N SER A 41 15.85 -3.41 5.05
CA SER A 41 15.02 -3.89 6.16
C SER A 41 15.14 -3.00 7.40
N THR A 42 16.37 -2.63 7.77
CA THR A 42 16.62 -1.74 8.91
C THR A 42 15.95 -0.37 8.71
N TRP A 43 16.01 0.18 7.51
CA TRP A 43 15.37 1.43 7.14
C TRP A 43 13.84 1.36 7.26
N MET A 44 13.25 0.26 6.78
CA MET A 44 11.80 0.06 6.70
C MET A 44 11.19 -0.39 8.05
N SER A 45 11.97 -1.03 8.92
CA SER A 45 11.44 -1.68 10.14
C SER A 45 12.18 -1.37 11.42
N SER A 46 13.35 -0.71 11.35
CA SER A 46 14.33 -0.56 12.44
C SER A 46 14.96 -1.91 12.89
N GLN A 47 14.88 -2.95 12.06
CA GLN A 47 15.46 -4.27 12.31
C GLN A 47 16.17 -4.78 11.05
N PRO A 48 17.25 -5.58 11.20
CA PRO A 48 17.88 -6.23 10.06
C PRO A 48 16.92 -7.24 9.42
N GLU A 49 17.39 -7.93 8.37
CA GLU A 49 16.63 -8.96 7.66
C GLU A 49 15.89 -9.92 8.60
N GLY A 50 14.65 -10.27 8.24
CA GLY A 50 13.76 -11.11 9.04
C GLY A 50 12.72 -10.33 9.84
N ALA A 51 12.65 -9.01 9.71
CA ALA A 51 11.55 -8.22 10.26
C ALA A 51 10.22 -8.60 9.61
N GLN A 52 9.18 -8.69 10.42
CA GLN A 52 7.82 -9.02 9.97
C GLN A 52 6.99 -7.76 9.66
N PHE A 53 7.25 -6.65 10.35
CA PHE A 53 6.46 -5.43 10.27
C PHE A 53 7.34 -4.20 10.06
N GLY A 54 6.86 -3.30 9.20
CA GLY A 54 7.48 -2.00 8.96
C GLY A 54 6.96 -0.90 9.87
N TRP A 55 7.69 0.19 9.99
CA TRP A 55 7.27 1.28 10.87
C TRP A 55 6.08 2.07 10.28
N GLY A 56 5.92 2.13 8.96
CA GLY A 56 4.75 2.71 8.30
C GLY A 56 3.47 1.91 8.60
N GLY A 57 3.55 0.56 8.50
CA GLY A 57 2.44 -0.33 8.87
C GLY A 57 2.07 -0.25 10.35
N ARG A 58 3.07 -0.18 11.25
CA ARG A 58 2.82 0.05 12.69
C ARG A 58 2.15 1.38 12.98
N PHE A 59 2.46 2.41 12.18
CA PHE A 59 1.77 3.69 12.28
C PHE A 59 0.30 3.58 11.86
N ALA A 60 0.01 2.82 10.81
CA ALA A 60 -1.36 2.53 10.37
C ALA A 60 -2.13 1.71 11.42
N ASP A 61 -1.52 0.65 11.99
CA ASP A 61 -2.10 -0.11 13.11
C ASP A 61 -2.48 0.81 14.30
N ALA A 62 -1.61 1.75 14.64
CA ALA A 62 -1.88 2.72 15.72
C ALA A 62 -3.01 3.69 15.36
N ALA A 63 -3.11 4.12 14.11
CA ALA A 63 -4.19 4.97 13.63
C ALA A 63 -5.55 4.24 13.68
N LEU A 64 -5.57 2.97 13.31
CA LEU A 64 -6.76 2.12 13.43
C LEU A 64 -7.16 1.92 14.91
N ALA A 65 -6.22 1.53 15.75
CA ALA A 65 -6.46 1.29 17.19
C ALA A 65 -6.96 2.54 17.91
N SER A 66 -6.56 3.74 17.48
CA SER A 66 -7.03 5.02 18.03
C SER A 66 -8.38 5.49 17.51
N GLY A 67 -8.96 4.78 16.52
CA GLY A 67 -10.18 5.20 15.83
C GLY A 67 -9.99 6.40 14.91
N ALA A 68 -8.76 6.74 14.55
CA ALA A 68 -8.47 7.84 13.61
C ALA A 68 -8.98 7.54 12.19
N ASN A 69 -9.01 6.26 11.80
CA ASN A 69 -9.63 5.78 10.58
C ASN A 69 -10.90 5.01 10.94
N SER A 70 -12.04 5.40 10.37
CA SER A 70 -13.35 4.79 10.63
C SER A 70 -13.89 4.01 9.42
N GLY A 71 -13.23 4.12 8.28
CA GLY A 71 -13.55 3.38 7.05
C GLY A 71 -12.85 2.03 7.00
N SER A 72 -12.73 1.50 5.78
CA SER A 72 -11.96 0.28 5.54
C SER A 72 -10.51 0.46 5.94
N GLN A 73 -10.01 -0.44 6.77
CA GLN A 73 -8.61 -0.43 7.20
C GLN A 73 -7.64 -0.61 6.03
N GLU A 74 -8.07 -1.29 4.98
CA GLU A 74 -7.31 -1.60 3.77
C GLU A 74 -6.76 -0.35 3.06
N PHE A 75 -7.34 0.81 3.32
CA PHE A 75 -6.90 2.07 2.72
C PHE A 75 -5.97 2.90 3.61
N SER A 76 -5.50 2.34 4.72
CA SER A 76 -4.58 3.02 5.64
C SER A 76 -3.13 3.02 5.13
N THR A 77 -2.71 1.96 4.45
CA THR A 77 -1.39 1.84 3.82
C THR A 77 -1.51 1.61 2.33
N ILE A 78 -0.86 2.44 1.53
CA ILE A 78 -1.02 2.49 0.08
C ILE A 78 0.33 2.42 -0.62
N THR A 79 0.43 1.55 -1.63
CA THR A 79 1.61 1.44 -2.48
C THR A 79 1.23 1.42 -3.96
N SER A 80 2.13 1.89 -4.82
CA SER A 80 2.04 1.70 -6.28
C SER A 80 3.12 0.74 -6.81
N LEU A 81 3.91 0.13 -5.93
CA LEU A 81 5.10 -0.68 -6.29
C LEU A 81 5.00 -2.15 -5.92
N GLY A 82 3.93 -2.56 -5.24
CA GLY A 82 3.80 -3.90 -4.67
C GLY A 82 4.00 -3.91 -3.16
N ASN A 83 4.23 -5.09 -2.62
CA ASN A 83 4.23 -5.33 -1.17
C ASN A 83 5.59 -4.97 -0.57
N GLU A 84 5.66 -3.88 0.18
CA GLU A 84 6.87 -3.40 0.82
C GLU A 84 6.81 -3.59 2.34
N LEU A 85 7.90 -4.07 2.92
CA LEU A 85 8.01 -4.27 4.37
C LEU A 85 7.63 -3.01 5.16
N PHE A 86 8.00 -1.83 4.66
CA PHE A 86 7.68 -0.54 5.26
C PHE A 86 6.21 -0.37 5.61
N LEU A 87 5.30 -0.82 4.73
CA LEU A 87 3.86 -0.66 4.88
C LEU A 87 3.18 -1.84 5.59
N THR A 88 3.90 -2.93 5.85
CA THR A 88 3.31 -4.12 6.47
C THR A 88 3.09 -3.88 7.97
N GLY A 89 1.84 -3.90 8.39
CA GLY A 89 1.41 -3.86 9.81
C GLY A 89 1.11 -5.24 10.35
N ALA A 90 0.77 -5.32 11.62
CA ALA A 90 0.30 -6.55 12.26
C ALA A 90 -1.15 -6.86 11.89
N ASN A 91 -1.95 -5.83 11.64
CA ASN A 91 -3.37 -5.92 11.31
C ASN A 91 -3.69 -5.30 9.95
N ASP A 92 -2.79 -4.54 9.38
CA ASP A 92 -2.96 -3.82 8.12
C ASP A 92 -1.97 -4.32 7.06
N LEU A 93 -2.48 -4.57 5.87
CA LEU A 93 -1.70 -4.92 4.69
C LEU A 93 -1.81 -3.83 3.64
N PRO A 94 -0.73 -3.51 2.91
CA PRO A 94 -0.76 -2.43 1.94
C PRO A 94 -1.71 -2.72 0.78
N TYR A 95 -2.55 -1.74 0.48
CA TYR A 95 -3.40 -1.76 -0.70
C TYR A 95 -2.62 -1.21 -1.90
N GLN A 96 -2.63 -1.95 -2.99
CA GLN A 96 -1.93 -1.55 -4.20
C GLN A 96 -2.83 -0.71 -5.10
N VAL A 97 -2.30 0.41 -5.59
CA VAL A 97 -3.00 1.31 -6.52
C VAL A 97 -2.16 1.58 -7.76
N GLY A 98 -2.82 1.79 -8.89
CA GLY A 98 -2.22 2.27 -10.13
C GLY A 98 -2.58 3.72 -10.42
N LEU A 99 -2.11 4.23 -11.56
CA LEU A 99 -2.46 5.57 -12.04
C LEU A 99 -3.95 5.72 -12.33
N ASN A 100 -4.58 4.65 -12.77
CA ASN A 100 -5.97 4.61 -13.22
C ASN A 100 -6.92 4.04 -12.15
N GLY A 101 -6.50 3.98 -10.90
CA GLY A 101 -7.29 3.45 -9.80
C GLY A 101 -6.76 2.14 -9.24
N ALA A 102 -7.63 1.32 -8.67
CA ALA A 102 -7.27 -0.01 -8.21
C ALA A 102 -6.81 -0.90 -9.38
N PRO A 103 -5.87 -1.84 -9.15
CA PRO A 103 -5.53 -2.82 -10.16
C PRO A 103 -6.78 -3.59 -10.59
N GLU A 104 -6.90 -3.81 -11.89
CA GLU A 104 -8.00 -4.60 -12.42
C GLU A 104 -7.90 -6.05 -11.96
N ILE A 105 -9.04 -6.66 -11.71
CA ILE A 105 -9.11 -8.11 -11.45
C ILE A 105 -9.18 -8.79 -12.81
N ASP A 106 -8.02 -9.17 -13.36
CA ASP A 106 -7.86 -9.69 -14.73
C ASP A 106 -8.88 -10.78 -15.09
N ALA A 107 -9.19 -11.69 -14.16
CA ALA A 107 -10.16 -12.75 -14.39
C ALA A 107 -11.58 -12.19 -14.63
N LEU A 108 -11.96 -11.13 -13.92
CA LEU A 108 -13.25 -10.48 -14.13
C LEU A 108 -13.26 -9.69 -15.44
N ASN A 109 -12.18 -8.98 -15.75
CA ASN A 109 -12.08 -8.21 -16.97
C ASN A 109 -12.03 -9.07 -18.22
N PHE A 110 -11.32 -10.20 -18.19
CA PHE A 110 -11.29 -11.14 -19.30
C PHE A 110 -12.69 -11.60 -19.71
N PHE A 111 -13.60 -11.75 -18.76
CA PHE A 111 -14.99 -12.14 -18.99
C PHE A 111 -15.95 -10.97 -19.15
N ALA A 112 -15.54 -9.75 -18.82
CA ALA A 112 -16.40 -8.57 -18.98
C ALA A 112 -16.73 -8.28 -20.45
N GLY A 113 -15.87 -8.66 -21.38
CA GLY A 113 -16.03 -8.44 -22.82
C GLY A 113 -16.23 -6.96 -23.14
N ASP A 114 -15.40 -6.43 -24.02
CA ASP A 114 -15.65 -5.10 -24.58
C ASP A 114 -16.62 -5.23 -25.76
N ASP A 115 -17.90 -5.12 -25.47
CA ASP A 115 -18.94 -5.00 -26.52
C ASP A 115 -19.09 -3.56 -27.02
N GLY A 116 -18.19 -2.66 -26.60
CA GLY A 116 -18.22 -1.24 -26.92
C GLY A 116 -19.33 -0.44 -26.23
N ALA A 117 -20.12 -1.12 -25.39
CA ALA A 117 -21.24 -0.51 -24.64
C ALA A 117 -20.94 -0.39 -23.14
N GLY A 118 -19.80 -0.93 -22.68
CA GLY A 118 -19.45 -0.99 -21.25
C GLY A 118 -20.37 -1.92 -20.44
N THR A 119 -21.09 -2.80 -21.11
CA THR A 119 -22.03 -3.73 -20.47
C THR A 119 -21.28 -4.94 -19.95
N GLN A 120 -21.46 -5.23 -18.65
CA GLN A 120 -20.91 -6.46 -18.06
C GLN A 120 -21.53 -7.69 -18.73
N THR A 121 -20.67 -8.62 -19.14
CA THR A 121 -21.17 -9.85 -19.75
C THR A 121 -21.88 -10.73 -18.72
N GLU A 122 -22.76 -11.61 -19.22
CA GLU A 122 -23.44 -12.61 -18.36
C GLU A 122 -22.43 -13.48 -17.59
N VAL A 123 -21.24 -13.71 -18.14
CA VAL A 123 -20.16 -14.49 -17.48
C VAL A 123 -19.57 -13.71 -16.30
N TYR A 124 -19.33 -12.42 -16.46
CA TYR A 124 -18.88 -11.55 -15.36
C TYR A 124 -19.86 -11.59 -14.20
N GLN A 125 -21.17 -11.41 -14.45
CA GLN A 125 -22.19 -11.46 -13.41
C GLN A 125 -22.22 -12.83 -12.73
N LYS A 126 -22.19 -13.93 -13.48
CA LYS A 126 -22.17 -15.28 -12.90
C LYS A 126 -20.92 -15.54 -12.04
N LEU A 127 -19.76 -15.03 -12.47
CA LEU A 127 -18.53 -15.18 -11.68
C LEU A 127 -18.60 -14.35 -10.38
N ARG A 128 -19.12 -13.15 -10.46
CA ARG A 128 -19.37 -12.30 -9.30
C ARG A 128 -20.36 -12.94 -8.35
N ASP A 129 -21.50 -13.39 -8.84
CA ASP A 129 -22.52 -14.08 -8.06
C ASP A 129 -21.95 -15.33 -7.37
N HIS A 130 -21.04 -16.03 -8.05
CA HIS A 130 -20.35 -17.18 -7.46
C HIS A 130 -19.49 -16.78 -6.27
N PHE A 131 -18.69 -15.70 -6.37
CA PHE A 131 -17.88 -15.22 -5.26
C PHE A 131 -18.74 -14.70 -4.10
N GLU A 132 -19.85 -14.02 -4.39
CA GLU A 132 -20.78 -13.55 -3.38
C GLU A 132 -21.54 -14.69 -2.68
N ALA A 133 -21.76 -15.80 -3.37
CA ALA A 133 -22.44 -16.97 -2.84
C ALA A 133 -21.53 -17.93 -2.03
N MET A 134 -20.22 -17.67 -1.94
CA MET A 134 -19.31 -18.50 -1.15
C MET A 134 -19.71 -18.54 0.32
N ASP A 135 -19.52 -19.68 0.98
CA ASP A 135 -19.91 -19.87 2.39
C ASP A 135 -18.90 -19.22 3.35
N TYR A 136 -19.18 -17.98 3.73
CA TYR A 136 -18.39 -17.21 4.69
C TYR A 136 -18.46 -17.74 6.13
N ASN A 137 -19.39 -18.63 6.41
CA ASN A 137 -19.58 -19.25 7.72
C ASN A 137 -19.19 -20.73 7.72
N SER A 138 -18.52 -21.21 6.66
CA SER A 138 -18.07 -22.58 6.57
C SER A 138 -17.30 -23.03 7.81
N THR A 139 -17.55 -24.23 8.26
CA THR A 139 -16.77 -24.87 9.33
C THR A 139 -15.37 -25.28 8.88
N ASN A 140 -15.16 -25.39 7.58
CA ASN A 140 -13.84 -25.55 6.99
C ASN A 140 -13.13 -24.18 6.99
N LEU A 141 -12.02 -24.08 7.71
CA LEU A 141 -11.25 -22.84 7.87
C LEU A 141 -10.76 -22.29 6.53
N ILE A 142 -10.28 -23.17 5.63
CA ILE A 142 -9.72 -22.75 4.33
C ILE A 142 -10.84 -22.18 3.46
N ASP A 143 -11.98 -22.86 3.36
CA ASP A 143 -13.12 -22.38 2.56
C ASP A 143 -13.61 -21.03 3.06
N ARG A 144 -13.73 -20.88 4.36
CA ARG A 144 -14.14 -19.64 5.00
C ARG A 144 -13.15 -18.50 4.76
N ASP A 145 -11.85 -18.78 4.92
CA ASP A 145 -10.81 -17.76 4.76
C ASP A 145 -10.70 -17.31 3.30
N VAL A 146 -10.81 -18.24 2.34
CA VAL A 146 -10.86 -17.91 0.90
C VAL A 146 -12.10 -17.08 0.57
N ALA A 147 -13.28 -17.49 1.06
CA ALA A 147 -14.51 -16.74 0.84
C ALA A 147 -14.43 -15.31 1.39
N ASN A 148 -13.92 -15.14 2.62
CA ASN A 148 -13.75 -13.83 3.21
C ASN A 148 -12.73 -12.97 2.45
N ALA A 149 -11.61 -13.55 2.03
CA ALA A 149 -10.60 -12.84 1.24
C ALA A 149 -11.17 -12.34 -0.11
N MET A 150 -11.93 -13.18 -0.81
CA MET A 150 -12.55 -12.82 -2.08
C MET A 150 -13.59 -11.72 -1.91
N ARG A 151 -14.45 -11.80 -0.87
CA ARG A 151 -15.43 -10.75 -0.58
C ARG A 151 -14.73 -9.42 -0.29
N THR A 152 -13.74 -9.43 0.60
CA THR A 152 -12.98 -8.23 0.94
C THR A 152 -12.32 -7.63 -0.30
N ALA A 153 -11.67 -8.45 -1.13
CA ALA A 153 -11.02 -7.98 -2.35
C ALA A 153 -12.02 -7.30 -3.31
N LEU A 154 -13.18 -7.91 -3.53
CA LEU A 154 -14.21 -7.34 -4.41
C LEU A 154 -14.78 -6.04 -3.85
N SER A 155 -15.22 -6.04 -2.59
CA SER A 155 -15.80 -4.85 -1.97
C SER A 155 -14.82 -3.69 -1.85
N THR A 156 -13.54 -3.97 -1.55
CA THR A 156 -12.49 -2.96 -1.48
C THR A 156 -12.19 -2.38 -2.86
N HIS A 157 -12.11 -3.24 -3.88
CA HIS A 157 -11.91 -2.82 -5.27
C HIS A 157 -13.04 -1.91 -5.76
N GLU A 158 -14.27 -2.28 -5.51
CA GLU A 158 -15.45 -1.49 -5.91
C GLU A 158 -15.49 -0.13 -5.19
N ALA A 159 -15.34 -0.14 -3.86
CA ALA A 159 -15.34 1.09 -3.07
C ALA A 159 -14.24 2.07 -3.51
N PHE A 160 -13.05 1.55 -3.84
CA PHE A 160 -11.96 2.38 -4.33
C PHE A 160 -12.28 2.98 -5.71
N ASN A 161 -12.75 2.17 -6.67
CA ASN A 161 -13.03 2.63 -8.01
C ASN A 161 -14.23 3.59 -8.06
N GLU A 162 -15.30 3.34 -7.30
CA GLU A 162 -16.41 4.28 -7.16
C GLU A 162 -15.94 5.64 -6.63
N ALA A 163 -15.09 5.63 -5.59
CA ALA A 163 -14.50 6.86 -5.09
C ALA A 163 -13.59 7.52 -6.14
N PHE A 164 -12.80 6.73 -6.88
CA PHE A 164 -11.85 7.21 -7.88
C PHE A 164 -12.53 7.94 -9.04
N GLU A 165 -13.71 7.49 -9.48
CA GLU A 165 -14.50 8.17 -10.52
C GLU A 165 -14.92 9.60 -10.12
N SER A 166 -14.91 9.93 -8.85
CA SER A 166 -15.25 11.27 -8.35
C SER A 166 -14.11 12.28 -8.44
N ILE A 167 -12.89 11.87 -8.81
CA ILE A 167 -11.70 12.73 -8.82
C ILE A 167 -11.85 13.83 -9.87
N GLN A 168 -11.64 15.07 -9.42
CA GLN A 168 -11.51 16.21 -10.32
C GLN A 168 -10.09 16.37 -10.80
N PRO A 169 -9.86 16.81 -12.05
CA PRO A 169 -8.52 17.04 -12.57
C PRO A 169 -7.71 17.99 -11.69
N PHE A 170 -6.44 17.64 -11.44
CA PHE A 170 -5.54 18.52 -10.71
C PHE A 170 -5.07 19.68 -11.57
N SER A 171 -4.90 20.84 -10.97
CA SER A 171 -4.21 21.97 -11.60
C SER A 171 -2.69 21.76 -11.70
N THR A 172 -2.14 20.85 -10.90
CA THR A 172 -0.72 20.47 -10.91
C THR A 172 -0.45 19.46 -12.01
N THR A 173 0.55 19.74 -12.84
CA THR A 173 1.06 18.78 -13.84
C THR A 173 2.11 17.89 -13.19
N PHE A 174 1.88 16.58 -13.19
CA PHE A 174 2.85 15.61 -12.73
C PHE A 174 3.85 15.26 -13.84
N PRO A 175 5.15 15.12 -13.53
CA PRO A 175 6.14 14.67 -14.52
C PRO A 175 5.78 13.27 -15.06
N GLY A 176 6.00 13.04 -16.38
CA GLY A 176 5.73 11.75 -17.03
C GLY A 176 6.74 10.64 -16.71
N ASN A 177 7.66 10.84 -15.75
CA ASN A 177 8.59 9.82 -15.31
C ASN A 177 7.96 8.92 -14.23
N PHE A 178 8.64 7.81 -13.93
CA PHE A 178 8.14 6.79 -13.00
C PHE A 178 7.78 7.34 -11.60
N LEU A 179 8.61 8.21 -11.02
CA LEU A 179 8.30 8.83 -9.73
C LEU A 179 7.11 9.79 -9.82
N GLY A 180 7.04 10.57 -10.89
CA GLY A 180 5.92 11.50 -11.12
C GLY A 180 4.58 10.76 -11.22
N GLN A 181 4.57 9.61 -11.86
CA GLN A 181 3.40 8.74 -11.96
C GLN A 181 2.99 8.18 -10.59
N GLN A 182 3.93 7.69 -9.79
CA GLN A 182 3.64 7.24 -8.42
C GLN A 182 3.07 8.37 -7.55
N LEU A 183 3.66 9.58 -7.63
CA LEU A 183 3.16 10.74 -6.89
C LEU A 183 1.77 11.17 -7.37
N GLN A 184 1.44 10.97 -8.64
CA GLN A 184 0.10 11.19 -9.15
C GLN A 184 -0.90 10.18 -8.56
N ALA A 185 -0.53 8.88 -8.49
CA ALA A 185 -1.37 7.86 -7.85
C ALA A 185 -1.61 8.18 -6.36
N VAL A 186 -0.58 8.64 -5.64
CA VAL A 186 -0.71 9.13 -4.27
C VAL A 186 -1.68 10.31 -4.18
N ALA A 187 -1.53 11.30 -5.06
CA ALA A 187 -2.41 12.48 -5.08
C ALA A 187 -3.87 12.10 -5.35
N ASN A 188 -4.09 11.18 -6.30
CA ASN A 188 -5.43 10.62 -6.59
C ASN A 188 -6.03 10.00 -5.33
N THR A 189 -5.26 9.14 -4.64
CA THR A 189 -5.75 8.46 -3.42
C THR A 189 -6.04 9.45 -2.28
N ILE A 190 -5.21 10.48 -2.11
CA ILE A 190 -5.47 11.54 -1.13
C ILE A 190 -6.75 12.31 -1.46
N ALA A 191 -7.03 12.54 -2.75
CA ALA A 191 -8.22 13.27 -3.18
C ALA A 191 -9.53 12.55 -2.82
N ILE A 192 -9.53 11.23 -2.75
CA ILE A 192 -10.71 10.41 -2.43
C ILE A 192 -10.78 9.96 -0.97
N ARG A 193 -9.85 10.38 -0.12
CA ARG A 193 -9.76 9.92 1.27
C ARG A 193 -11.05 10.07 2.07
N ASP A 194 -11.81 11.16 1.81
CA ASP A 194 -13.05 11.44 2.53
C ASP A 194 -14.15 10.44 2.11
N ALA A 195 -14.20 10.03 0.84
CA ALA A 195 -15.10 8.99 0.36
C ALA A 195 -14.71 7.61 0.93
N LEU A 196 -13.43 7.35 1.11
CA LEU A 196 -12.91 6.13 1.73
C LEU A 196 -12.97 6.16 3.27
N LEU A 197 -13.41 7.26 3.88
CA LEU A 197 -13.50 7.48 5.33
C LEU A 197 -12.15 7.29 6.06
N VAL A 198 -11.06 7.76 5.44
CA VAL A 198 -9.69 7.60 5.95
C VAL A 198 -9.09 8.95 6.27
N ASN A 199 -8.69 9.16 7.53
CA ASN A 199 -8.09 10.41 8.00
C ASN A 199 -6.55 10.35 8.05
N ARG A 200 -5.98 9.15 8.11
CA ARG A 200 -4.54 8.91 8.19
C ARG A 200 -4.14 7.83 7.20
N GLN A 201 -3.25 8.19 6.28
CA GLN A 201 -2.74 7.28 5.26
C GLN A 201 -1.22 7.33 5.25
N VAL A 202 -0.61 6.20 4.99
CA VAL A 202 0.84 6.05 4.79
C VAL A 202 1.06 5.56 3.38
N PHE A 203 1.93 6.25 2.65
CA PHE A 203 2.25 5.94 1.27
C PHE A 203 3.72 5.55 1.14
N PHE A 204 4.00 4.61 0.26
CA PHE A 204 5.35 4.28 -0.14
C PHE A 204 5.52 4.47 -1.64
N VAL A 205 6.49 5.30 -1.99
CA VAL A 205 6.94 5.53 -3.37
C VAL A 205 8.46 5.41 -3.40
N ALA A 206 9.01 4.85 -4.46
CA ALA A 206 10.45 4.67 -4.58
C ALA A 206 10.91 4.79 -6.02
N ILE A 207 12.17 5.16 -6.17
CA ILE A 207 12.91 5.08 -7.42
C ILE A 207 14.13 4.19 -7.19
N GLY A 208 14.43 3.34 -8.14
CA GLY A 208 15.62 2.50 -8.16
C GLY A 208 16.58 2.92 -9.26
N GLY A 209 17.68 2.20 -9.38
CA GLY A 209 18.59 2.36 -10.52
C GLY A 209 19.82 3.21 -10.24
N PHE A 210 20.25 3.32 -9.01
CA PHE A 210 21.55 3.88 -8.63
C PHE A 210 22.45 2.81 -8.03
#